data_73dd6c483a2deeb434a580685f5f54d7
#
_entry.id   73dd6c483a2deeb434a580685f5f54d7
#
_cell.length_a   1.000
_cell.length_b   1.000
_cell.length_c   1.000
_cell.angle_alpha   90.00
_cell.angle_beta   90.00
_cell.angle_gamma   90.00
#
_symmetry.space_group_name_H-M   'P 1'
#
loop_
_entity.id
_entity.type
_entity.pdbx_description
1 polymer ?
#
loop_
_entity_poly.entity_id
_entity_poly.type
_entity_poly.pdbx_seq_one_letter_code
_entity_poly.pdbx_strand_id
1 'polypeptide(L)'
;MKLSKSFAFVLPAIVFVMLVSNSDMALANASEPIVLWPGGAPGALGQNPEDVPTITPFIADKKIATGGAIVICPGGGYAHLADHEGRPVAEWLNTLGISAFVLKYRLGPRYNHPAPLLDAARALRTVRSRAAEWGIDPTKIGILGFSAGGHLASSLGTHFDSGLPNSTDPIERVSSRPDLLVLIYPVISMREMGHAGSRRNLLGSTPSAELIALLSNEEQVTKSTPPSFLVHTMTDEAVPVENSMMFAAALRRAGVPFEFHVYERGSHGFGLAPKDPILSTWPARCADWLRIHGFAAAAQEK
;
A
#
# COMPACT_ATOMS: atom_id res chain seq x y z
N MET A 1 -66.93 -65.80 -1.98
CA MET A 1 -66.84 -64.53 -1.21
C MET A 1 -65.41 -64.33 -0.72
N LYS A 2 -64.56 -63.68 -1.49
CA LYS A 2 -63.13 -63.41 -1.16
C LYS A 2 -62.92 -61.92 -0.90
N LEU A 3 -62.57 -61.55 0.36
CA LEU A 3 -62.22 -60.21 0.76
C LEU A 3 -60.76 -59.94 0.35
N SER A 4 -60.61 -58.95 -0.47
CA SER A 4 -59.29 -58.33 -0.80
C SER A 4 -58.94 -57.34 0.26
N LYS A 5 -57.80 -57.50 0.94
CA LYS A 5 -57.22 -56.54 1.85
C LYS A 5 -56.15 -55.72 1.07
N SER A 6 -56.46 -54.46 0.80
CA SER A 6 -55.45 -53.48 0.27
C SER A 6 -54.59 -53.02 1.40
N PHE A 7 -53.28 -53.23 1.28
CA PHE A 7 -52.27 -52.63 2.14
C PHE A 7 -51.83 -51.30 1.50
N ALA A 8 -52.04 -50.17 2.18
CA ALA A 8 -51.51 -48.90 1.80
C ALA A 8 -50.10 -48.75 2.41
N PHE A 9 -49.08 -48.61 1.55
CA PHE A 9 -47.75 -48.29 1.95
C PHE A 9 -47.64 -46.75 2.09
N VAL A 10 -47.40 -46.26 3.31
CA VAL A 10 -47.07 -44.86 3.58
C VAL A 10 -45.54 -44.73 3.55
N LEU A 11 -44.99 -44.09 2.53
CA LEU A 11 -43.58 -43.69 2.51
C LEU A 11 -43.38 -42.45 3.39
N PRO A 12 -42.39 -42.42 4.30
CA PRO A 12 -42.03 -41.22 4.99
C PRO A 12 -41.26 -40.25 4.04
N ALA A 13 -41.77 -39.04 3.90
CA ALA A 13 -41.06 -37.98 3.21
C ALA A 13 -39.85 -37.54 4.05
N ILE A 14 -38.63 -37.84 3.59
CA ILE A 14 -37.41 -37.34 4.16
C ILE A 14 -37.26 -35.87 3.69
N VAL A 15 -37.52 -34.93 4.58
CA VAL A 15 -37.23 -33.50 4.37
C VAL A 15 -35.72 -33.34 4.51
N PHE A 16 -35.03 -33.16 3.39
CA PHE A 16 -33.62 -32.80 3.36
C PHE A 16 -33.53 -31.30 3.64
N VAL A 17 -33.24 -30.94 4.89
CA VAL A 17 -32.90 -29.54 5.26
C VAL A 17 -31.48 -29.32 4.76
N MET A 18 -31.34 -28.63 3.60
CA MET A 18 -30.08 -28.06 3.18
C MET A 18 -29.73 -26.92 4.14
N LEU A 19 -28.82 -27.22 5.04
CA LEU A 19 -28.07 -26.16 5.75
C LEU A 19 -27.17 -25.47 4.73
N VAL A 20 -27.67 -24.39 4.14
CA VAL A 20 -26.83 -23.43 3.43
C VAL A 20 -25.95 -22.76 4.50
N SER A 21 -24.71 -23.21 4.62
CA SER A 21 -23.70 -22.46 5.39
C SER A 21 -23.43 -21.17 4.62
N ASN A 22 -24.06 -20.09 5.04
CA ASN A 22 -23.69 -18.74 4.63
C ASN A 22 -22.30 -18.44 5.19
N SER A 23 -21.27 -18.88 4.49
CA SER A 23 -19.94 -18.34 4.59
C SER A 23 -19.90 -17.05 3.75
N ASP A 24 -20.74 -16.06 4.09
CA ASP A 24 -20.51 -14.69 3.68
C ASP A 24 -19.27 -14.19 4.45
N MET A 25 -18.09 -14.57 3.94
CA MET A 25 -16.94 -13.71 4.11
C MET A 25 -17.32 -12.40 3.44
N ALA A 26 -17.64 -11.40 4.26
CA ALA A 26 -17.86 -10.04 3.80
C ALA A 26 -16.61 -9.62 3.01
N LEU A 27 -16.73 -9.67 1.67
CA LEU A 27 -15.77 -9.06 0.78
C LEU A 27 -15.67 -7.60 1.22
N ALA A 28 -14.48 -7.16 1.64
CA ALA A 28 -14.23 -5.78 1.97
C ALA A 28 -14.74 -4.92 0.80
N ASN A 29 -15.84 -4.20 1.02
CA ASN A 29 -16.46 -3.38 -0.01
C ASN A 29 -15.51 -2.21 -0.28
N ALA A 30 -14.84 -2.21 -1.44
CA ALA A 30 -14.17 -1.02 -1.92
C ALA A 30 -15.21 0.08 -2.02
N SER A 31 -14.97 1.19 -1.34
CA SER A 31 -15.78 2.39 -1.51
C SER A 31 -15.45 3.03 -2.86
N GLU A 32 -16.34 3.93 -3.34
CA GLU A 32 -16.05 4.71 -4.54
C GLU A 32 -14.73 5.49 -4.40
N PRO A 33 -13.94 5.59 -5.49
CA PRO A 33 -12.70 6.36 -5.47
C PRO A 33 -12.93 7.83 -5.11
N ILE A 34 -12.10 8.36 -4.23
CA ILE A 34 -12.13 9.75 -3.79
C ILE A 34 -11.11 10.55 -4.60
N VAL A 35 -11.56 11.57 -5.32
CA VAL A 35 -10.70 12.50 -6.04
C VAL A 35 -9.91 13.35 -5.05
N LEU A 36 -8.57 13.40 -5.21
CA LEU A 36 -7.69 14.10 -4.27
C LEU A 36 -7.82 15.63 -4.37
N TRP A 37 -8.08 16.16 -5.57
CA TRP A 37 -8.33 17.58 -5.81
C TRP A 37 -9.59 17.75 -6.68
N PRO A 38 -10.75 18.00 -6.06
CA PRO A 38 -11.98 18.22 -6.82
C PRO A 38 -11.92 19.39 -7.81
N GLY A 39 -11.07 20.38 -7.53
CA GLY A 39 -10.82 21.55 -8.40
C GLY A 39 -9.70 21.35 -9.43
N GLY A 40 -9.14 20.15 -9.56
CA GLY A 40 -7.99 19.83 -10.41
C GLY A 40 -6.68 19.74 -9.64
N ALA A 41 -5.87 18.71 -9.95
CA ALA A 41 -4.58 18.49 -9.31
C ALA A 41 -3.54 19.54 -9.77
N PRO A 42 -2.60 19.96 -8.91
CA PRO A 42 -1.54 20.89 -9.30
C PRO A 42 -0.78 20.37 -10.53
N GLY A 43 -0.68 21.22 -11.58
CA GLY A 43 -0.02 20.85 -12.83
C GLY A 43 -0.75 19.82 -13.68
N ALA A 44 -2.04 19.58 -13.46
CA ALA A 44 -2.84 18.70 -14.30
C ALA A 44 -2.94 19.25 -15.73
N LEU A 45 -2.77 18.37 -16.73
CA LEU A 45 -2.78 18.73 -18.14
C LEU A 45 -4.19 18.61 -18.76
N GLY A 46 -5.15 18.12 -17.99
CA GLY A 46 -6.54 17.92 -18.40
C GLY A 46 -7.39 17.35 -17.28
N GLN A 47 -8.50 16.71 -17.66
CA GLN A 47 -9.46 16.08 -16.76
C GLN A 47 -9.75 14.61 -17.13
N ASN A 48 -8.91 14.02 -17.96
CA ASN A 48 -9.03 12.60 -18.28
C ASN A 48 -8.68 11.74 -17.06
N PRO A 49 -9.03 10.46 -17.04
CA PRO A 49 -8.72 9.59 -15.90
C PRO A 49 -7.25 9.59 -15.48
N GLU A 50 -6.31 9.74 -16.41
CA GLU A 50 -4.86 9.82 -16.11
C GLU A 50 -4.43 11.14 -15.48
N ASP A 51 -5.25 12.20 -15.58
CA ASP A 51 -4.97 13.52 -15.02
C ASP A 51 -5.51 13.68 -13.58
N VAL A 52 -6.40 12.76 -13.17
CA VAL A 52 -7.14 12.82 -11.90
C VAL A 52 -6.65 11.75 -10.93
N PRO A 53 -5.78 12.11 -9.98
CA PRO A 53 -5.36 11.19 -8.94
C PRO A 53 -6.47 10.96 -7.91
N THR A 54 -6.59 9.70 -7.44
CA THR A 54 -7.63 9.27 -6.52
C THR A 54 -7.09 8.33 -5.45
N ILE A 55 -7.79 8.22 -4.33
CA ILE A 55 -7.63 7.11 -3.38
C ILE A 55 -8.91 6.28 -3.33
N THR A 56 -8.77 4.96 -3.28
CA THR A 56 -9.88 4.03 -3.09
C THR A 56 -9.84 3.48 -1.67
N PRO A 57 -10.81 3.83 -0.81
CA PRO A 57 -10.87 3.35 0.56
C PRO A 57 -11.27 1.87 0.64
N PHE A 58 -10.60 1.13 1.52
CA PHE A 58 -10.93 -0.20 2.01
C PHE A 58 -10.93 -0.12 3.53
N ILE A 59 -12.11 0.12 4.11
CA ILE A 59 -12.22 0.37 5.55
C ILE A 59 -12.32 -0.98 6.27
N ALA A 60 -11.52 -1.15 7.32
CA ALA A 60 -11.54 -2.36 8.15
C ALA A 60 -12.88 -2.53 8.87
N ASP A 61 -13.30 -3.78 9.08
CA ASP A 61 -14.50 -4.10 9.86
C ASP A 61 -14.37 -3.49 11.27
N LYS A 62 -15.38 -2.75 11.69
CA LYS A 62 -15.42 -2.08 13.01
C LYS A 62 -15.16 -3.03 14.19
N LYS A 63 -15.47 -4.32 14.03
CA LYS A 63 -15.27 -5.34 15.09
C LYS A 63 -13.79 -5.63 15.37
N ILE A 64 -12.91 -5.42 14.38
CA ILE A 64 -11.48 -5.71 14.47
C ILE A 64 -10.61 -4.47 14.20
N ALA A 65 -11.22 -3.34 13.83
CA ALA A 65 -10.50 -2.11 13.49
C ALA A 65 -9.59 -1.64 14.63
N THR A 66 -8.35 -1.35 14.31
CA THR A 66 -7.30 -0.92 15.26
C THR A 66 -7.11 0.58 15.31
N GLY A 67 -7.78 1.32 14.42
CA GLY A 67 -7.50 2.72 14.15
C GLY A 67 -6.27 2.96 13.26
N GLY A 68 -5.51 1.92 12.90
CA GLY A 68 -4.41 2.02 11.96
C GLY A 68 -4.90 2.18 10.51
N ALA A 69 -4.13 2.93 9.69
CA ALA A 69 -4.40 3.09 8.27
C ALA A 69 -3.11 3.04 7.45
N ILE A 70 -3.18 2.54 6.21
CA ILE A 70 -2.05 2.50 5.28
C ILE A 70 -2.50 2.97 3.89
N VAL A 71 -1.77 3.95 3.34
CA VAL A 71 -1.86 4.34 1.93
C VAL A 71 -1.00 3.39 1.12
N ILE A 72 -1.55 2.76 0.08
CA ILE A 72 -0.87 1.77 -0.77
C ILE A 72 -0.51 2.43 -2.09
N CYS A 73 0.76 2.37 -2.47
CA CYS A 73 1.31 2.82 -3.74
C CYS A 73 1.69 1.61 -4.59
N PRO A 74 0.86 1.15 -5.55
CA PRO A 74 1.22 0.08 -6.46
C PRO A 74 2.45 0.43 -7.30
N GLY A 75 3.21 -0.58 -7.72
CA GLY A 75 4.32 -0.43 -8.65
C GLY A 75 3.87 -0.27 -10.10
N GLY A 76 4.80 -0.53 -11.03
CA GLY A 76 4.58 -0.41 -12.47
C GLY A 76 5.50 0.57 -13.17
N GLY A 77 6.68 0.83 -12.59
CA GLY A 77 7.76 1.61 -13.22
C GLY A 77 7.42 3.08 -13.47
N TYR A 78 6.45 3.65 -12.78
CA TYR A 78 5.83 4.96 -13.07
C TYR A 78 5.18 5.07 -14.46
N ALA A 79 4.94 3.94 -15.14
CA ALA A 79 4.27 3.90 -16.45
C ALA A 79 2.85 3.35 -16.39
N HIS A 80 2.56 2.52 -15.41
CA HIS A 80 1.24 1.96 -15.11
C HIS A 80 1.13 1.66 -13.62
N LEU A 81 -0.03 1.18 -13.17
CA LEU A 81 -0.24 0.69 -11.80
C LEU A 81 -0.50 -0.81 -11.84
N ALA A 82 0.22 -1.57 -11.02
CA ALA A 82 0.10 -3.03 -10.94
C ALA A 82 -1.09 -3.42 -10.06
N ASP A 83 -2.18 -3.92 -10.64
CA ASP A 83 -3.44 -4.21 -9.94
C ASP A 83 -3.27 -5.18 -8.77
N HIS A 84 -2.39 -6.19 -8.90
CA HIS A 84 -2.14 -7.18 -7.84
C HIS A 84 -1.41 -6.63 -6.60
N GLU A 85 -0.87 -5.42 -6.69
CA GLU A 85 -0.22 -4.67 -5.60
C GLU A 85 -1.16 -3.62 -4.97
N GLY A 86 -2.38 -3.51 -5.45
CA GLY A 86 -3.42 -2.62 -4.96
C GLY A 86 -4.44 -3.33 -4.08
N ARG A 87 -5.60 -3.67 -4.67
CA ARG A 87 -6.75 -4.26 -3.96
C ARG A 87 -6.41 -5.50 -3.12
N PRO A 88 -5.67 -6.52 -3.61
CA PRO A 88 -5.38 -7.70 -2.78
C PRO A 88 -4.60 -7.35 -1.50
N VAL A 89 -3.72 -6.35 -1.58
CA VAL A 89 -2.96 -5.86 -0.42
C VAL A 89 -3.86 -5.12 0.57
N ALA A 90 -4.81 -4.31 0.07
CA ALA A 90 -5.79 -3.64 0.90
C ALA A 90 -6.68 -4.64 1.65
N GLU A 91 -7.15 -5.67 0.96
CA GLU A 91 -7.93 -6.77 1.56
C GLU A 91 -7.13 -7.52 2.63
N TRP A 92 -5.85 -7.80 2.38
CA TRP A 92 -4.96 -8.39 3.39
C TRP A 92 -4.81 -7.49 4.62
N LEU A 93 -4.58 -6.18 4.46
CA LEU A 93 -4.49 -5.24 5.59
C LEU A 93 -5.78 -5.18 6.40
N ASN A 94 -6.94 -5.26 5.74
CA ASN A 94 -8.23 -5.32 6.42
C ASN A 94 -8.36 -6.55 7.33
N THR A 95 -7.77 -7.70 6.97
CA THR A 95 -7.75 -8.88 7.86
C THR A 95 -6.97 -8.65 9.15
N LEU A 96 -6.08 -7.65 9.16
CA LEU A 96 -5.30 -7.24 10.34
C LEU A 96 -5.97 -6.11 11.15
N GLY A 97 -7.19 -5.69 10.76
CA GLY A 97 -7.90 -4.57 11.36
C GLY A 97 -7.38 -3.20 10.93
N ILE A 98 -6.58 -3.11 9.87
CA ILE A 98 -5.99 -1.89 9.35
C ILE A 98 -6.82 -1.42 8.15
N SER A 99 -7.30 -0.17 8.15
CA SER A 99 -7.91 0.44 6.98
C SER A 99 -6.86 0.73 5.91
N ALA A 100 -7.21 0.53 4.64
CA ALA A 100 -6.27 0.73 3.55
C ALA A 100 -6.84 1.69 2.49
N PHE A 101 -5.96 2.42 1.81
CA PHE A 101 -6.31 3.38 0.79
C PHE A 101 -5.41 3.19 -0.42
N VAL A 102 -5.95 2.62 -1.51
CA VAL A 102 -5.17 2.38 -2.73
C VAL A 102 -5.07 3.68 -3.52
N LEU A 103 -3.85 4.15 -3.70
CA LEU A 103 -3.56 5.38 -4.42
C LEU A 103 -3.41 5.12 -5.92
N LYS A 104 -4.22 5.82 -6.71
CA LYS A 104 -3.99 6.02 -8.13
C LYS A 104 -3.27 7.37 -8.30
N TYR A 105 -1.95 7.34 -8.42
CA TYR A 105 -1.12 8.52 -8.65
C TYR A 105 -0.88 8.76 -10.15
N ARG A 106 -0.58 10.00 -10.52
CA ARG A 106 -0.28 10.38 -11.91
C ARG A 106 1.05 9.78 -12.38
N LEU A 107 1.13 9.40 -13.64
CA LEU A 107 2.18 8.57 -14.20
C LEU A 107 2.95 9.25 -15.34
N GLY A 108 4.22 8.87 -15.48
CA GLY A 108 5.06 9.24 -16.63
C GLY A 108 4.69 8.47 -17.90
N PRO A 109 5.13 8.94 -19.07
CA PRO A 109 5.90 10.19 -19.26
C PRO A 109 5.05 11.47 -19.22
N ARG A 110 3.70 11.35 -19.08
CA ARG A 110 2.79 12.49 -19.04
C ARG A 110 3.02 13.36 -17.80
N TYR A 111 3.34 12.73 -16.67
CA TYR A 111 3.59 13.38 -15.40
C TYR A 111 4.90 12.93 -14.78
N ASN A 112 5.90 13.79 -14.84
CA ASN A 112 7.16 13.58 -14.15
C ASN A 112 7.09 14.11 -12.71
N HIS A 113 8.20 13.98 -11.96
CA HIS A 113 8.36 14.67 -10.68
C HIS A 113 8.06 16.17 -10.85
N PRO A 114 7.34 16.83 -9.92
CA PRO A 114 6.91 16.31 -8.61
C PRO A 114 5.50 15.70 -8.56
N ALA A 115 4.78 15.52 -9.68
CA ALA A 115 3.37 15.18 -9.66
C ALA A 115 3.04 13.90 -8.86
N PRO A 116 3.73 12.74 -9.03
CA PRO A 116 3.43 11.56 -8.22
C PRO A 116 3.65 11.79 -6.72
N LEU A 117 4.69 12.56 -6.33
CA LEU A 117 4.99 12.85 -4.93
C LEU A 117 3.92 13.76 -4.30
N LEU A 118 3.43 14.75 -5.05
CA LEU A 118 2.32 15.60 -4.62
C LEU A 118 1.05 14.77 -4.40
N ASP A 119 0.78 13.80 -5.28
CA ASP A 119 -0.37 12.91 -5.16
C ASP A 119 -0.28 12.02 -3.91
N ALA A 120 0.90 11.46 -3.61
CA ALA A 120 1.12 10.66 -2.41
C ALA A 120 1.03 11.51 -1.13
N ALA A 121 1.60 12.71 -1.12
CA ALA A 121 1.49 13.65 -0.01
C ALA A 121 0.02 14.04 0.25
N ARG A 122 -0.72 14.36 -0.82
CA ARG A 122 -2.14 14.69 -0.74
C ARG A 122 -2.99 13.53 -0.26
N ALA A 123 -2.72 12.30 -0.72
CA ALA A 123 -3.41 11.11 -0.29
C ALA A 123 -3.26 10.90 1.22
N LEU A 124 -2.03 10.97 1.73
CA LEU A 124 -1.75 10.81 3.15
C LEU A 124 -2.40 11.90 4.00
N ARG A 125 -2.33 13.16 3.56
CA ARG A 125 -3.05 14.28 4.19
C ARG A 125 -4.55 14.10 4.17
N THR A 126 -5.12 13.60 3.07
CA THR A 126 -6.56 13.32 2.96
C THR A 126 -6.98 12.30 4.01
N VAL A 127 -6.25 11.20 4.15
CA VAL A 127 -6.52 10.19 5.18
C VAL A 127 -6.40 10.81 6.58
N ARG A 128 -5.36 11.60 6.86
CA ARG A 128 -5.12 12.22 8.17
C ARG A 128 -6.18 13.27 8.52
N SER A 129 -6.54 14.13 7.60
CA SER A 129 -7.53 15.20 7.85
C SER A 129 -8.95 14.66 8.02
N ARG A 130 -9.26 13.50 7.42
CA ARG A 130 -10.57 12.84 7.47
C ARG A 130 -10.58 11.60 8.37
N ALA A 131 -9.55 11.41 9.20
CA ALA A 131 -9.36 10.20 10.01
C ALA A 131 -10.58 9.86 10.88
N ALA A 132 -11.21 10.88 11.48
CA ALA A 132 -12.41 10.72 12.31
C ALA A 132 -13.61 10.11 11.56
N GLU A 133 -13.75 10.41 10.24
CA GLU A 133 -14.84 9.87 9.42
C GLU A 133 -14.76 8.34 9.26
N TRP A 134 -13.55 7.80 9.34
CA TRP A 134 -13.27 6.38 9.15
C TRP A 134 -12.86 5.64 10.42
N GLY A 135 -12.91 6.32 11.58
CA GLY A 135 -12.48 5.75 12.87
C GLY A 135 -10.98 5.46 12.91
N ILE A 136 -10.18 6.27 12.22
CA ILE A 136 -8.72 6.16 12.14
C ILE A 136 -8.08 7.09 13.19
N ASP A 137 -6.99 6.63 13.79
CA ASP A 137 -6.11 7.45 14.61
C ASP A 137 -5.18 8.27 13.67
N PRO A 138 -5.25 9.62 13.67
CA PRO A 138 -4.44 10.44 12.77
C PRO A 138 -2.92 10.33 13.01
N THR A 139 -2.49 9.69 14.11
CA THR A 139 -1.08 9.40 14.43
C THR A 139 -0.64 8.00 14.02
N LYS A 140 -1.54 7.22 13.37
CA LYS A 140 -1.28 5.86 12.91
C LYS A 140 -1.59 5.70 11.43
N ILE A 141 -0.96 6.51 10.57
CA ILE A 141 -1.15 6.47 9.12
C ILE A 141 0.20 6.21 8.44
N GLY A 142 0.36 4.97 7.97
CA GLY A 142 1.54 4.53 7.24
C GLY A 142 1.39 4.64 5.73
N ILE A 143 2.49 4.36 5.02
CA ILE A 143 2.49 4.21 3.57
C ILE A 143 3.20 2.90 3.19
N LEU A 144 2.64 2.18 2.23
CA LEU A 144 3.17 0.94 1.69
C LEU A 144 3.37 1.08 0.20
N GLY A 145 4.51 0.68 -0.32
CA GLY A 145 4.78 0.74 -1.75
C GLY A 145 5.57 -0.44 -2.28
N PHE A 146 5.26 -0.80 -3.52
CA PHE A 146 5.90 -1.87 -4.27
C PHE A 146 6.73 -1.30 -5.42
N SER A 147 7.93 -1.78 -5.66
CA SER A 147 8.72 -1.41 -6.84
C SER A 147 8.84 0.13 -6.99
N ALA A 148 8.38 0.71 -8.09
CA ALA A 148 8.29 2.15 -8.30
C ALA A 148 7.36 2.84 -7.27
N GLY A 149 6.29 2.18 -6.82
CA GLY A 149 5.46 2.64 -5.69
C GLY A 149 6.23 2.63 -4.36
N GLY A 150 7.20 1.72 -4.20
CA GLY A 150 8.16 1.73 -3.09
C GLY A 150 9.09 2.94 -3.14
N HIS A 151 9.51 3.35 -4.35
CA HIS A 151 10.21 4.61 -4.53
C HIS A 151 9.33 5.80 -4.12
N LEU A 152 8.08 5.84 -4.55
CA LEU A 152 7.15 6.90 -4.18
C LEU A 152 6.91 6.96 -2.67
N ALA A 153 6.72 5.81 -2.02
CA ALA A 153 6.55 5.71 -0.57
C ALA A 153 7.79 6.17 0.19
N SER A 154 9.00 5.74 -0.21
CA SER A 154 10.25 6.17 0.40
C SER A 154 10.55 7.64 0.11
N SER A 155 10.17 8.17 -1.08
CA SER A 155 10.26 9.60 -1.38
C SER A 155 9.38 10.41 -0.43
N LEU A 156 8.13 10.00 -0.18
CA LEU A 156 7.31 10.69 0.80
C LEU A 156 7.89 10.58 2.22
N GLY A 157 8.46 9.43 2.58
CA GLY A 157 9.12 9.23 3.88
C GLY A 157 10.38 10.05 4.11
N THR A 158 10.99 10.60 3.05
CA THR A 158 12.21 11.43 3.12
C THR A 158 11.96 12.90 2.75
N HIS A 159 10.86 13.24 2.07
CA HIS A 159 10.53 14.58 1.57
C HIS A 159 9.17 15.09 2.08
N PHE A 160 8.69 14.58 3.19
CA PHE A 160 7.46 15.06 3.82
C PHE A 160 7.62 16.48 4.35
N ASP A 161 6.49 17.14 4.61
CA ASP A 161 6.41 18.41 5.32
C ASP A 161 5.35 18.38 6.43
N SER A 162 5.38 19.38 7.29
CA SER A 162 4.47 19.51 8.44
C SER A 162 3.09 20.08 8.09
N GLY A 163 2.83 20.39 6.81
CA GLY A 163 1.62 21.05 6.34
C GLY A 163 1.70 22.56 6.38
N LEU A 164 0.63 23.21 5.91
CA LEU A 164 0.46 24.66 5.83
C LEU A 164 -0.67 25.10 6.78
N PRO A 165 -0.41 25.44 8.05
CA PRO A 165 -1.46 25.67 9.06
C PRO A 165 -2.51 26.74 8.66
N ASN A 166 -2.12 27.71 7.85
CA ASN A 166 -2.96 28.81 7.40
C ASN A 166 -3.60 28.58 6.02
N SER A 167 -3.47 27.38 5.43
CA SER A 167 -4.10 27.06 4.15
C SER A 167 -5.61 27.18 4.25
N THR A 168 -6.24 27.69 3.18
CA THR A 168 -7.71 27.67 3.03
C THR A 168 -8.25 26.25 2.86
N ASP A 169 -7.43 25.35 2.28
CA ASP A 169 -7.74 23.93 2.17
C ASP A 169 -7.37 23.19 3.48
N PRO A 170 -8.33 22.63 4.22
CA PRO A 170 -8.06 21.95 5.49
C PRO A 170 -7.16 20.71 5.33
N ILE A 171 -7.14 20.07 4.14
CA ILE A 171 -6.29 18.91 3.88
C ILE A 171 -4.81 19.34 3.85
N GLU A 172 -4.50 20.52 3.36
CA GLU A 172 -3.11 21.03 3.33
C GLU A 172 -2.59 21.50 4.70
N ARG A 173 -3.45 21.60 5.71
CA ARG A 173 -3.04 22.04 7.06
C ARG A 173 -2.29 20.99 7.86
N VAL A 174 -2.46 19.69 7.51
CA VAL A 174 -1.88 18.56 8.24
C VAL A 174 -0.61 18.05 7.58
N SER A 175 0.25 17.41 8.38
CA SER A 175 1.51 16.84 7.91
C SER A 175 1.30 15.73 6.87
N SER A 176 2.18 15.72 5.86
CA SER A 176 2.31 14.64 4.88
C SER A 176 3.25 13.51 5.35
N ARG A 177 3.84 13.60 6.57
CA ARG A 177 4.74 12.58 7.08
C ARG A 177 4.00 11.28 7.38
N PRO A 178 4.37 10.15 6.75
CA PRO A 178 3.85 8.85 7.18
C PRO A 178 4.40 8.46 8.55
N ASP A 179 3.61 7.70 9.33
CA ASP A 179 4.04 7.27 10.66
C ASP A 179 4.90 5.98 10.60
N LEU A 180 4.81 5.24 9.48
CA LEU A 180 5.71 4.13 9.13
C LEU A 180 5.80 3.95 7.60
N LEU A 181 6.85 3.24 7.15
CA LEU A 181 7.06 2.84 5.75
C LEU A 181 7.06 1.31 5.63
N VAL A 182 6.37 0.77 4.62
CA VAL A 182 6.50 -0.63 4.20
C VAL A 182 6.93 -0.65 2.73
N LEU A 183 8.10 -1.19 2.44
CA LEU A 183 8.77 -1.09 1.15
C LEU A 183 9.06 -2.51 0.61
N ILE A 184 8.36 -2.90 -0.45
CA ILE A 184 8.44 -4.26 -1.00
C ILE A 184 9.14 -4.20 -2.36
N TYR A 185 10.29 -4.85 -2.47
CA TYR A 185 11.22 -4.77 -3.63
C TYR A 185 11.31 -3.36 -4.23
N PRO A 186 11.55 -2.36 -3.36
CA PRO A 186 11.44 -0.97 -3.79
C PRO A 186 12.54 -0.57 -4.75
N VAL A 187 12.20 0.24 -5.74
CA VAL A 187 13.18 1.16 -6.31
C VAL A 187 13.50 2.19 -5.23
N ILE A 188 14.77 2.51 -5.04
CA ILE A 188 15.24 3.50 -4.04
C ILE A 188 16.12 4.54 -4.70
N SER A 189 17.16 4.09 -5.42
CA SER A 189 18.11 4.96 -6.09
C SER A 189 17.63 5.37 -7.48
N MET A 190 17.91 6.60 -7.88
CA MET A 190 17.78 7.06 -9.26
C MET A 190 19.16 7.07 -9.98
N ARG A 191 20.22 6.56 -9.32
CA ARG A 191 21.56 6.37 -9.88
C ARG A 191 21.63 5.05 -10.68
N GLU A 192 22.82 4.55 -10.94
CA GLU A 192 23.09 3.37 -11.77
C GLU A 192 22.43 2.08 -11.25
N MET A 193 22.37 1.91 -9.92
CA MET A 193 21.72 0.74 -9.29
C MET A 193 20.20 0.82 -9.29
N GLY A 194 19.61 1.95 -9.70
CA GLY A 194 18.17 2.13 -9.79
C GLY A 194 17.57 1.51 -11.04
N HIS A 195 16.24 1.35 -11.04
CA HIS A 195 15.51 0.87 -12.22
C HIS A 195 15.45 1.95 -13.30
N ALA A 196 16.13 1.75 -14.42
CA ALA A 196 16.27 2.75 -15.50
C ALA A 196 14.91 3.20 -16.09
N GLY A 197 13.93 2.28 -16.17
CA GLY A 197 12.56 2.58 -16.62
C GLY A 197 11.86 3.57 -15.68
N SER A 198 11.90 3.32 -14.38
CA SER A 198 11.34 4.20 -13.36
C SER A 198 12.00 5.59 -13.39
N ARG A 199 13.33 5.63 -13.48
CA ARG A 199 14.07 6.90 -13.62
C ARG A 199 13.60 7.70 -14.82
N ARG A 200 13.54 7.08 -16.00
CA ARG A 200 13.10 7.77 -17.22
C ARG A 200 11.66 8.28 -17.12
N ASN A 201 10.75 7.48 -16.60
CA ASN A 201 9.35 7.83 -16.50
C ASN A 201 9.09 8.92 -15.44
N LEU A 202 9.85 8.90 -14.32
CA LEU A 202 9.69 9.89 -13.26
C LEU A 202 10.46 11.19 -13.52
N LEU A 203 11.69 11.09 -14.05
CA LEU A 203 12.61 12.25 -14.17
C LEU A 203 12.73 12.79 -15.61
N GLY A 204 12.19 12.08 -16.60
CA GLY A 204 12.40 12.38 -18.01
C GLY A 204 13.67 11.74 -18.59
N SER A 205 13.97 12.05 -19.84
CA SER A 205 15.09 11.43 -20.59
C SER A 205 16.47 11.97 -20.22
N THR A 206 16.54 13.21 -19.76
CA THR A 206 17.79 13.92 -19.46
C THR A 206 17.71 14.65 -18.10
N PRO A 207 17.55 13.91 -16.99
CA PRO A 207 17.47 14.53 -15.67
C PRO A 207 18.80 15.16 -15.26
N SER A 208 18.76 16.27 -14.52
CA SER A 208 19.97 16.87 -13.94
C SER A 208 20.55 15.97 -12.84
N ALA A 209 21.85 16.15 -12.55
CA ALA A 209 22.51 15.42 -11.47
C ALA A 209 21.89 15.72 -10.09
N GLU A 210 21.45 16.95 -9.89
CA GLU A 210 20.77 17.41 -8.65
C GLU A 210 19.42 16.71 -8.48
N LEU A 211 18.64 16.55 -9.57
CA LEU A 211 17.35 15.85 -9.51
C LEU A 211 17.53 14.36 -9.27
N ILE A 212 18.56 13.74 -9.86
CA ILE A 212 18.92 12.34 -9.59
C ILE A 212 19.30 12.18 -8.12
N ALA A 213 20.14 13.07 -7.57
CA ALA A 213 20.53 13.04 -6.16
C ALA A 213 19.34 13.28 -5.23
N LEU A 214 18.49 14.26 -5.53
CA LEU A 214 17.29 14.56 -4.75
C LEU A 214 16.36 13.37 -4.62
N LEU A 215 16.20 12.57 -5.68
CA LEU A 215 15.29 11.44 -5.71
C LEU A 215 15.98 10.07 -5.58
N SER A 216 17.27 10.06 -5.20
CA SER A 216 17.96 8.89 -4.67
C SER A 216 17.73 8.85 -3.16
N ASN A 217 16.67 8.13 -2.74
CA ASN A 217 16.11 8.23 -1.39
C ASN A 217 17.08 7.76 -0.30
N GLU A 218 18.05 6.89 -0.62
CA GLU A 218 19.14 6.48 0.28
C GLU A 218 20.05 7.64 0.70
N GLU A 219 20.08 8.70 -0.09
CA GLU A 219 20.84 9.93 0.20
C GLU A 219 20.02 10.96 1.03
N GLN A 220 18.71 10.76 1.13
CA GLN A 220 17.77 11.70 1.75
C GLN A 220 17.29 11.26 3.13
N VAL A 221 17.75 10.09 3.62
CA VAL A 221 17.38 9.59 4.95
C VAL A 221 17.93 10.50 6.04
N THR A 222 17.05 10.89 6.96
CA THR A 222 17.37 11.67 8.16
C THR A 222 16.85 10.97 9.41
N LYS A 223 17.16 11.47 10.60
CA LYS A 223 16.59 10.98 11.87
C LYS A 223 15.06 11.14 11.95
N SER A 224 14.46 11.95 11.08
CA SER A 224 13.02 12.18 11.02
C SER A 224 12.31 11.23 10.03
N THR A 225 13.07 10.44 9.25
CA THR A 225 12.52 9.38 8.39
C THR A 225 11.77 8.36 9.26
N PRO A 226 10.55 7.91 8.85
CA PRO A 226 9.76 6.99 9.66
C PRO A 226 10.41 5.60 9.84
N PRO A 227 10.06 4.85 10.90
CA PRO A 227 10.39 3.43 11.01
C PRO A 227 9.98 2.68 9.75
N SER A 228 10.80 1.72 9.29
CA SER A 228 10.67 1.12 7.97
C SER A 228 10.73 -0.40 8.01
N PHE A 229 9.85 -1.06 7.25
CA PHE A 229 9.89 -2.49 6.98
C PHE A 229 10.23 -2.72 5.50
N LEU A 230 11.22 -3.56 5.23
CA LEU A 230 11.69 -3.83 3.87
C LEU A 230 11.64 -5.33 3.54
N VAL A 231 11.29 -5.64 2.30
CA VAL A 231 11.37 -7.01 1.74
C VAL A 231 11.99 -6.95 0.36
N HIS A 232 12.92 -7.86 0.07
CA HIS A 232 13.52 -8.00 -1.27
C HIS A 232 13.95 -9.44 -1.53
N THR A 233 14.30 -9.77 -2.78
CA THR A 233 14.90 -11.04 -3.15
C THR A 233 16.26 -10.82 -3.77
N MET A 234 17.21 -11.74 -3.52
CA MET A 234 18.57 -11.66 -4.08
C MET A 234 18.63 -11.83 -5.60
N THR A 235 17.63 -12.52 -6.18
CA THR A 235 17.57 -12.80 -7.62
C THR A 235 16.61 -11.88 -8.38
N ASP A 236 16.29 -10.70 -7.82
CA ASP A 236 15.53 -9.67 -8.52
C ASP A 236 16.39 -9.04 -9.61
N GLU A 237 16.09 -9.36 -10.89
CA GLU A 237 16.83 -8.87 -12.05
C GLU A 237 16.34 -7.50 -12.53
N ALA A 238 15.14 -7.07 -12.13
CA ALA A 238 14.56 -5.79 -12.55
C ALA A 238 14.97 -4.64 -11.64
N VAL A 239 14.93 -4.88 -10.32
CA VAL A 239 15.36 -3.92 -9.29
C VAL A 239 16.37 -4.62 -8.39
N PRO A 240 17.68 -4.33 -8.54
CA PRO A 240 18.72 -4.97 -7.73
C PRO A 240 18.46 -4.78 -6.23
N VAL A 241 18.70 -5.84 -5.45
CA VAL A 241 18.50 -5.87 -3.97
C VAL A 241 19.28 -4.77 -3.26
N GLU A 242 20.34 -4.28 -3.87
CA GLU A 242 21.16 -3.16 -3.42
C GLU A 242 20.33 -1.90 -3.14
N ASN A 243 19.20 -1.69 -3.84
CA ASN A 243 18.27 -0.61 -3.53
C ASN A 243 17.82 -0.67 -2.07
N SER A 244 17.31 -1.81 -1.63
CA SER A 244 16.91 -2.01 -0.23
C SER A 244 18.10 -2.00 0.74
N MET A 245 19.24 -2.57 0.36
CA MET A 245 20.45 -2.59 1.19
C MET A 245 20.98 -1.17 1.45
N MET A 246 21.02 -0.31 0.41
CA MET A 246 21.46 1.09 0.53
C MET A 246 20.53 1.89 1.45
N PHE A 247 19.20 1.71 1.31
CA PHE A 247 18.23 2.39 2.15
C PHE A 247 18.32 1.91 3.61
N ALA A 248 18.39 0.60 3.85
CA ALA A 248 18.59 0.04 5.19
C ALA A 248 19.87 0.52 5.85
N ALA A 249 20.98 0.60 5.07
CA ALA A 249 22.24 1.16 5.58
C ALA A 249 22.11 2.65 5.92
N ALA A 250 21.35 3.42 5.15
CA ALA A 250 21.08 4.83 5.44
C ALA A 250 20.21 5.01 6.69
N LEU A 251 19.14 4.20 6.85
CA LEU A 251 18.33 4.16 8.08
C LEU A 251 19.19 3.84 9.31
N ARG A 252 20.08 2.83 9.19
CA ARG A 252 21.00 2.47 10.27
C ARG A 252 21.90 3.62 10.68
N ARG A 253 22.48 4.34 9.69
CA ARG A 253 23.34 5.52 9.96
C ARG A 253 22.56 6.65 10.63
N ALA A 254 21.30 6.85 10.25
CA ALA A 254 20.44 7.90 10.81
C ALA A 254 19.83 7.53 12.18
N GLY A 255 20.03 6.28 12.66
CA GLY A 255 19.44 5.80 13.91
C GLY A 255 17.92 5.54 13.81
N VAL A 256 17.39 5.35 12.61
CA VAL A 256 15.97 5.04 12.39
C VAL A 256 15.73 3.54 12.53
N PRO A 257 14.74 3.10 13.32
CA PRO A 257 14.38 1.70 13.42
C PRO A 257 13.92 1.12 12.08
N PHE A 258 14.37 -0.08 11.76
CA PHE A 258 13.90 -0.81 10.59
C PHE A 258 14.00 -2.33 10.79
N GLU A 259 13.21 -3.06 9.99
CA GLU A 259 13.28 -4.50 9.81
C GLU A 259 13.46 -4.80 8.33
N PHE A 260 14.36 -5.72 7.94
CA PHE A 260 14.67 -6.03 6.56
C PHE A 260 14.78 -7.54 6.33
N HIS A 261 13.94 -8.07 5.44
CA HIS A 261 13.92 -9.45 5.03
C HIS A 261 14.44 -9.61 3.60
N VAL A 262 15.47 -10.43 3.43
CA VAL A 262 16.01 -10.76 2.11
C VAL A 262 15.82 -12.26 1.87
N TYR A 263 15.05 -12.59 0.84
CA TYR A 263 14.88 -13.96 0.39
C TYR A 263 15.93 -14.31 -0.66
N GLU A 264 16.42 -15.55 -0.62
CA GLU A 264 17.47 -16.00 -1.59
C GLU A 264 16.96 -15.94 -3.03
N ARG A 265 15.69 -16.32 -3.27
CA ARG A 265 15.10 -16.44 -4.61
C ARG A 265 13.75 -15.77 -4.72
N GLY A 266 13.48 -15.26 -5.91
CA GLY A 266 12.20 -14.69 -6.30
C GLY A 266 12.37 -13.68 -7.41
N SER A 267 11.45 -13.69 -8.39
CA SER A 267 11.41 -12.68 -9.44
C SER A 267 10.78 -11.38 -8.91
N HIS A 268 11.06 -10.27 -9.59
CA HIS A 268 10.41 -8.99 -9.30
C HIS A 268 8.88 -9.06 -9.44
N GLY A 269 8.16 -8.25 -8.66
CA GLY A 269 6.71 -8.11 -8.81
C GLY A 269 5.89 -9.26 -8.21
N PHE A 270 6.39 -9.95 -7.17
CA PHE A 270 5.70 -11.10 -6.57
C PHE A 270 4.45 -10.73 -5.74
N GLY A 271 4.22 -9.43 -5.40
CA GLY A 271 3.09 -9.00 -4.59
C GLY A 271 3.00 -9.74 -3.25
N LEU A 272 1.82 -10.24 -2.88
CA LEU A 272 1.63 -11.09 -1.71
C LEU A 272 2.18 -12.52 -1.86
N ALA A 273 2.56 -12.92 -3.08
CA ALA A 273 3.13 -14.23 -3.43
C ALA A 273 2.31 -15.45 -2.93
N PRO A 274 0.97 -15.51 -3.07
CA PRO A 274 0.15 -16.55 -2.42
C PRO A 274 0.44 -17.98 -2.88
N LYS A 275 1.13 -18.15 -4.01
CA LYS A 275 1.49 -19.46 -4.59
C LYS A 275 2.92 -19.90 -4.28
N ASP A 276 3.74 -19.03 -3.73
CA ASP A 276 5.12 -19.33 -3.35
C ASP A 276 5.22 -19.60 -1.85
N PRO A 277 5.60 -20.82 -1.42
CA PRO A 277 5.57 -21.19 0.00
C PRO A 277 6.60 -20.46 0.85
N ILE A 278 7.63 -19.84 0.23
CA ILE A 278 8.68 -19.10 0.92
C ILE A 278 8.33 -17.62 0.92
N LEU A 279 8.10 -17.02 -0.26
CA LEU A 279 7.80 -15.59 -0.36
C LEU A 279 6.48 -15.24 0.31
N SER A 280 5.46 -16.12 0.30
CA SER A 280 4.18 -15.89 1.02
C SER A 280 4.32 -15.74 2.53
N THR A 281 5.51 -15.91 3.09
CA THR A 281 5.78 -15.68 4.51
C THR A 281 6.02 -14.21 4.88
N TRP A 282 6.36 -13.34 3.92
CA TRP A 282 6.64 -11.95 4.21
C TRP A 282 5.43 -11.18 4.79
N PRO A 283 4.17 -11.42 4.34
CA PRO A 283 3.03 -10.72 4.93
C PRO A 283 2.86 -11.01 6.42
N ALA A 284 3.16 -12.24 6.87
CA ALA A 284 3.12 -12.58 8.29
C ALA A 284 4.20 -11.83 9.09
N ARG A 285 5.42 -11.72 8.57
CA ARG A 285 6.49 -10.93 9.20
C ARG A 285 6.13 -9.44 9.27
N CYS A 286 5.58 -8.90 8.18
CA CYS A 286 5.08 -7.52 8.16
C CYS A 286 3.95 -7.31 9.18
N ALA A 287 3.01 -8.26 9.29
CA ALA A 287 1.94 -8.19 10.29
C ALA A 287 2.49 -8.17 11.73
N ASP A 288 3.51 -8.99 12.03
CA ASP A 288 4.17 -8.97 13.35
C ASP A 288 4.83 -7.62 13.62
N TRP A 289 5.53 -7.05 12.64
CA TRP A 289 6.16 -5.73 12.74
C TRP A 289 5.11 -4.62 12.92
N LEU A 290 3.99 -4.67 12.17
CA LEU A 290 2.87 -3.73 12.32
C LEU A 290 2.22 -3.80 13.71
N ARG A 291 2.18 -5.00 14.35
CA ARG A 291 1.72 -5.16 15.74
C ARG A 291 2.66 -4.49 16.73
N ILE A 292 3.97 -4.67 16.56
CA ILE A 292 4.99 -4.03 17.41
C ILE A 292 4.86 -2.50 17.37
N HIS A 293 4.49 -1.96 16.21
CA HIS A 293 4.27 -0.52 16.03
C HIS A 293 2.84 -0.06 16.33
N GLY A 294 1.95 -0.94 16.84
CA GLY A 294 0.59 -0.60 17.28
C GLY A 294 -0.40 -0.33 16.15
N PHE A 295 -0.11 -0.79 14.91
CA PHE A 295 -1.02 -0.66 13.75
C PHE A 295 -1.97 -1.83 13.62
N ALA A 296 -1.54 -3.04 13.93
CA ALA A 296 -2.36 -4.25 13.86
C ALA A 296 -2.77 -4.73 15.26
N ALA A 297 -3.88 -5.46 15.34
CA ALA A 297 -4.33 -6.06 16.59
C ALA A 297 -3.30 -7.09 17.11
N ALA A 298 -3.24 -7.28 18.44
CA ALA A 298 -2.43 -8.34 19.03
C ALA A 298 -2.79 -9.70 18.39
N ALA A 299 -1.78 -10.56 18.20
CA ALA A 299 -2.06 -11.91 17.77
C ALA A 299 -2.98 -12.59 18.80
N GLN A 300 -4.07 -13.22 18.36
CA GLN A 300 -4.85 -14.06 19.27
C GLN A 300 -3.96 -15.24 19.66
N GLU A 301 -3.73 -15.41 20.95
CA GLU A 301 -3.09 -16.63 21.47
C GLU A 301 -3.97 -17.81 21.06
N LYS A 302 -3.38 -18.77 20.31
CA LYS A 302 -4.04 -20.00 19.90
C LYS A 302 -4.03 -21.03 21.01
#